data_9e0a6085c3e016884bc9de12a72131b9
#
_entry.id   9e0a6085c3e016884bc9de12a72131b9
#
_cell.length_a   1.000
_cell.length_b   1.000
_cell.length_c   1.000
_cell.angle_alpha   90.00
_cell.angle_beta   90.00
_cell.angle_gamma   90.00
#
_symmetry.space_group_name_H-M   'P 1'
#
loop_
_entity.id
_entity.type
_entity.pdbx_description
1 polymer ?
#
loop_
_entity_poly.entity_id
_entity_poly.type
_entity_poly.pdbx_seq_one_letter_code
_entity_poly.pdbx_strand_id
1 'polypeptide(L)'
;TEMLNNENLKGYNLPLGATNILTSGKEYEGIFPVWNWNKIPGTTAVQHQDSTRLEGYLFGKNRFGGGVSNGKNGVIAYEHCYKGVKARKSYFFMNDVLLCLGTDIASDAPEEVVTTVNQCLFTGEMVVGKEEGTTSVYRENVSVKNPAWVYHDKVGYLFPLGGDVI
;
A
#
# COMPACT_ATOMS: atom_id res chain seq x y z
N THR A 1 10.17 9.75 -8.86
CA THR A 1 11.64 9.68 -8.71
C THR A 1 12.01 10.01 -7.29
N GLU A 2 12.79 9.17 -6.65
CA GLU A 2 13.29 9.37 -5.30
C GLU A 2 14.83 9.37 -5.35
N MET A 3 15.45 10.20 -4.54
CA MET A 3 16.91 10.21 -4.40
C MET A 3 17.29 9.52 -3.09
N LEU A 4 18.09 8.50 -3.18
CA LEU A 4 18.68 7.83 -2.02
C LEU A 4 20.06 8.43 -1.73
N ASN A 5 20.27 8.79 -0.48
CA ASN A 5 21.49 9.44 0.01
C ASN A 5 21.71 9.11 1.49
N ASN A 6 22.61 9.84 2.16
CA ASN A 6 22.91 9.61 3.57
C ASN A 6 21.73 9.90 4.53
N GLU A 7 20.73 10.66 4.09
CA GLU A 7 19.54 10.99 4.88
C GLU A 7 18.37 10.06 4.55
N ASN A 8 18.14 9.80 3.26
CA ASN A 8 17.12 8.90 2.77
C ASN A 8 17.72 7.54 2.39
N LEU A 9 17.87 6.65 3.34
CA LEU A 9 18.51 5.35 3.14
C LEU A 9 17.55 4.29 2.58
N LYS A 10 16.25 4.40 2.86
CA LYS A 10 15.25 3.33 2.69
C LYS A 10 14.03 3.72 1.87
N GLY A 11 13.90 4.98 1.46
CA GLY A 11 12.69 5.52 0.81
C GLY A 11 12.47 5.10 -0.66
N TYR A 12 13.14 4.07 -1.14
CA TYR A 12 13.11 3.64 -2.55
C TYR A 12 11.72 3.21 -3.05
N ASN A 13 10.83 2.81 -2.18
CA ASN A 13 9.45 2.44 -2.53
C ASN A 13 8.45 3.60 -2.38
N LEU A 14 8.81 4.74 -1.79
CA LEU A 14 7.91 5.88 -1.61
C LEU A 14 7.27 6.40 -2.91
N PRO A 15 7.98 6.47 -4.05
CA PRO A 15 7.37 6.97 -5.29
C PRO A 15 6.51 5.94 -6.04
N LEU A 16 6.25 4.78 -5.46
CA LEU A 16 5.55 3.67 -6.11
C LEU A 16 4.03 3.68 -5.85
N GLY A 17 3.42 4.85 -5.70
CA GLY A 17 1.99 5.02 -5.46
C GLY A 17 1.61 4.89 -3.98
N ALA A 18 2.44 5.43 -3.09
CA ALA A 18 2.13 5.47 -1.67
C ALA A 18 0.83 6.21 -1.40
N THR A 19 -0.01 5.64 -0.53
CA THR A 19 -1.29 6.20 -0.08
C THR A 19 -1.33 6.19 1.44
N ASN A 20 -1.28 7.35 2.05
CA ASN A 20 -1.39 7.49 3.50
C ASN A 20 -2.82 7.96 3.84
N ILE A 21 -3.51 7.20 4.69
CA ILE A 21 -4.86 7.52 5.14
C ILE A 21 -4.76 8.20 6.49
N LEU A 22 -5.22 9.45 6.56
CA LEU A 22 -5.19 10.28 7.75
C LEU A 22 -6.61 10.53 8.26
N THR A 23 -6.90 10.10 9.46
CA THR A 23 -8.16 10.37 10.18
C THR A 23 -7.96 11.37 11.31
N SER A 24 -6.84 11.26 12.02
CA SER A 24 -6.43 12.15 13.11
C SER A 24 -5.16 12.95 12.80
N GLY A 25 -4.36 12.49 11.84
CA GLY A 25 -3.05 13.01 11.51
C GLY A 25 -1.91 12.41 12.34
N LYS A 26 -2.21 11.47 13.24
CA LYS A 26 -1.22 10.83 14.13
C LYS A 26 -0.88 9.39 13.75
N GLU A 27 -1.51 8.87 12.71
CA GLU A 27 -1.40 7.47 12.30
C GLU A 27 0.04 7.03 11.97
N TYR A 28 0.87 8.00 11.56
CA TYR A 28 2.26 7.76 11.15
C TYR A 28 3.27 8.54 12.00
N GLU A 29 2.85 9.16 13.10
CA GLU A 29 3.73 9.96 13.95
C GLU A 29 4.82 9.10 14.60
N GLY A 30 6.08 9.40 14.32
CA GLY A 30 7.22 8.68 14.88
C GLY A 30 7.37 7.22 14.41
N ILE A 31 6.67 6.78 13.36
CA ILE A 31 6.62 5.38 12.93
C ILE A 31 7.92 4.88 12.27
N PHE A 32 8.75 5.75 11.71
CA PHE A 32 9.91 5.37 10.89
C PHE A 32 10.90 4.38 11.53
N PRO A 33 11.16 4.41 12.84
CA PRO A 33 12.06 3.43 13.47
C PRO A 33 11.56 1.97 13.39
N VAL A 34 10.24 1.77 13.29
CA VAL A 34 9.59 0.45 13.26
C VAL A 34 8.93 0.14 11.92
N TRP A 35 8.99 1.08 10.97
CA TRP A 35 8.36 0.94 9.67
C TRP A 35 9.05 -0.12 8.81
N ASN A 36 8.25 -1.03 8.25
CA ASN A 36 8.73 -1.92 7.20
C ASN A 36 8.75 -1.17 5.85
N TRP A 37 9.93 -0.79 5.40
CA TRP A 37 10.14 0.01 4.19
C TRP A 37 9.84 -0.74 2.88
N ASN A 38 9.62 -2.06 2.93
CA ASN A 38 9.11 -2.83 1.82
C ASN A 38 7.57 -2.86 1.77
N LYS A 39 6.90 -2.45 2.86
CA LYS A 39 5.43 -2.44 3.00
C LYS A 39 4.88 -1.03 3.14
N ILE A 40 5.31 -0.11 2.27
CA ILE A 40 4.76 1.26 2.22
C ILE A 40 3.28 1.19 1.81
N PRO A 41 2.36 1.85 2.54
CA PRO A 41 0.93 1.84 2.22
C PRO A 41 0.65 2.20 0.76
N GLY A 42 -0.20 1.44 0.09
CA GLY A 42 -0.58 1.62 -1.31
C GLY A 42 0.38 1.04 -2.33
N THR A 43 1.62 0.69 -1.94
CA THR A 43 2.61 0.20 -2.91
C THR A 43 2.49 -1.29 -3.18
N THR A 44 2.86 -1.69 -4.39
CA THR A 44 3.06 -3.09 -4.79
C THR A 44 4.56 -3.29 -4.98
N ALA A 45 5.20 -4.05 -4.11
CA ALA A 45 6.65 -4.13 -4.05
C ALA A 45 7.15 -5.54 -3.73
N VAL A 46 8.34 -5.84 -4.24
CA VAL A 46 9.10 -7.05 -3.87
C VAL A 46 9.51 -6.96 -2.41
N GLN A 47 9.37 -8.06 -1.69
CA GLN A 47 9.74 -8.16 -0.28
C GLN A 47 11.20 -8.59 -0.15
N HIS A 48 12.12 -7.63 -0.31
CA HIS A 48 13.55 -7.90 -0.16
C HIS A 48 13.93 -8.02 1.33
N GLN A 49 14.84 -8.95 1.62
CA GLN A 49 15.64 -8.85 2.84
C GLN A 49 16.70 -7.78 2.63
N ASP A 50 16.56 -6.69 3.35
CA ASP A 50 17.30 -5.46 3.11
C ASP A 50 18.76 -5.56 3.56
N SER A 51 19.68 -5.61 2.63
CA SER A 51 21.12 -5.52 2.92
C SER A 51 21.91 -4.63 1.97
N THR A 52 21.29 -4.17 0.88
CA THR A 52 21.98 -3.34 -0.11
C THR A 52 21.61 -1.87 0.04
N ARG A 53 22.59 -1.07 0.43
CA ARG A 53 22.48 0.38 0.36
C ARG A 53 22.40 0.78 -1.12
N LEU A 54 21.27 1.34 -1.50
CA LEU A 54 21.09 1.98 -2.80
C LEU A 54 21.45 3.46 -2.68
N GLU A 55 22.13 3.99 -3.68
CA GLU A 55 22.47 5.41 -3.74
C GLU A 55 22.06 5.99 -5.11
N GLY A 56 21.75 7.28 -5.10
CA GLY A 56 21.42 8.03 -6.30
C GLY A 56 19.93 8.06 -6.65
N TYR A 57 19.64 8.43 -7.88
CA TYR A 57 18.28 8.53 -8.37
C TYR A 57 17.77 7.18 -8.87
N LEU A 58 16.60 6.79 -8.42
CA LEU A 58 15.90 5.60 -8.87
C LEU A 58 14.78 5.99 -9.85
N PHE A 59 14.89 5.51 -11.06
CA PHE A 59 13.93 5.78 -12.13
C PHE A 59 13.11 4.51 -12.43
N GLY A 60 11.79 4.64 -12.45
CA GLY A 60 10.91 3.64 -13.03
C GLY A 60 11.00 3.64 -14.56
N LYS A 61 10.56 2.55 -15.17
CA LYS A 61 10.47 2.38 -16.63
C LYS A 61 9.05 2.58 -17.16
N ASN A 62 8.17 3.13 -16.35
CA ASN A 62 6.78 3.41 -16.71
C ASN A 62 6.69 4.52 -17.77
N ARG A 63 5.72 4.38 -18.67
CA ARG A 63 5.47 5.30 -19.78
C ARG A 63 4.20 6.10 -19.64
N PHE A 64 3.34 5.72 -18.70
CA PHE A 64 2.05 6.35 -18.46
C PHE A 64 1.88 6.71 -17.00
N GLY A 65 1.42 7.91 -16.75
CA GLY A 65 0.94 8.39 -15.45
C GLY A 65 0.14 9.67 -15.68
N GLY A 66 -1.05 9.72 -15.10
CA GLY A 66 -1.91 10.87 -15.25
C GLY A 66 -3.15 10.79 -14.38
N GLY A 67 -3.89 11.87 -14.35
CA GLY A 67 -5.13 11.94 -13.58
C GLY A 67 -5.98 13.11 -13.99
N VAL A 68 -7.21 13.11 -13.51
CA VAL A 68 -8.18 14.18 -13.72
C VAL A 68 -8.98 14.39 -12.43
N SER A 69 -9.36 15.62 -12.16
CA SER A 69 -10.21 15.98 -11.03
C SER A 69 -11.21 17.07 -11.44
N ASN A 70 -12.38 17.02 -10.86
CA ASN A 70 -13.38 18.09 -10.92
C ASN A 70 -13.43 18.98 -9.66
N GLY A 71 -12.41 18.86 -8.81
CA GLY A 71 -12.32 19.57 -7.53
C GLY A 71 -13.02 18.88 -6.35
N LYS A 72 -13.85 17.86 -6.62
CA LYS A 72 -14.56 17.07 -5.60
C LYS A 72 -14.20 15.59 -5.67
N ASN A 73 -14.20 15.05 -6.87
CA ASN A 73 -13.81 13.68 -7.17
C ASN A 73 -12.58 13.69 -8.07
N GLY A 74 -11.80 12.63 -8.05
CA GLY A 74 -10.63 12.53 -8.88
C GLY A 74 -10.30 11.08 -9.22
N VAL A 75 -9.52 10.91 -10.28
CA VAL A 75 -8.89 9.65 -10.62
C VAL A 75 -7.45 9.87 -10.98
N ILE A 76 -6.59 8.97 -10.52
CA ILE A 76 -5.18 8.89 -10.92
C ILE A 76 -4.92 7.47 -11.40
N ALA A 77 -4.21 7.33 -12.51
CA ALA A 77 -3.78 6.03 -13.01
C ALA A 77 -2.33 6.10 -13.49
N TYR A 78 -1.59 5.00 -13.33
CA TYR A 78 -0.23 4.89 -13.82
C TYR A 78 0.17 3.44 -14.10
N GLU A 79 1.15 3.29 -14.99
CA GLU A 79 1.87 2.04 -15.16
C GLU A 79 2.97 1.95 -14.11
N HIS A 80 3.01 0.85 -13.40
CA HIS A 80 4.11 0.50 -12.51
C HIS A 80 5.11 -0.38 -13.25
N CYS A 81 6.37 0.01 -13.27
CA CYS A 81 7.46 -0.81 -13.80
C CYS A 81 8.74 -0.50 -13.03
N TYR A 82 9.03 -1.29 -12.00
CA TYR A 82 10.17 -1.08 -11.12
C TYR A 82 10.64 -2.39 -10.49
N LYS A 83 11.95 -2.64 -10.48
CA LYS A 83 12.59 -3.83 -9.88
C LYS A 83 11.92 -5.16 -10.28
N GLY A 84 11.62 -5.33 -11.57
CA GLY A 84 11.00 -6.56 -12.08
C GLY A 84 9.50 -6.65 -11.88
N VAL A 85 8.89 -5.76 -11.10
CA VAL A 85 7.42 -5.70 -10.91
C VAL A 85 6.79 -4.83 -11.99
N LYS A 86 5.73 -5.32 -12.60
CA LYS A 86 4.86 -4.60 -13.53
C LYS A 86 3.44 -4.65 -13.02
N ALA A 87 2.70 -3.55 -13.16
CA ALA A 87 1.28 -3.45 -12.84
C ALA A 87 0.66 -2.24 -13.54
N ARG A 88 -0.67 -2.21 -13.63
CA ARG A 88 -1.45 -1.00 -13.88
C ARG A 88 -2.25 -0.70 -12.65
N LYS A 89 -2.10 0.51 -12.12
CA LYS A 89 -2.75 0.93 -10.89
C LYS A 89 -3.59 2.16 -11.11
N SER A 90 -4.76 2.20 -10.48
CA SER A 90 -5.63 3.37 -10.49
C SER A 90 -6.29 3.58 -9.13
N TYR A 91 -6.52 4.83 -8.82
CA TYR A 91 -7.10 5.30 -7.57
C TYR A 91 -8.23 6.26 -7.90
N PHE A 92 -9.43 5.96 -7.40
CA PHE A 92 -10.61 6.79 -7.57
C PHE A 92 -10.98 7.40 -6.22
N PHE A 93 -10.95 8.70 -6.15
CA PHE A 93 -11.30 9.49 -4.98
C PHE A 93 -12.74 9.96 -5.13
N MET A 94 -13.63 9.47 -4.27
CA MET A 94 -15.07 9.74 -4.35
C MET A 94 -15.62 10.01 -2.96
N ASN A 95 -15.81 11.28 -2.60
CA ASN A 95 -16.21 11.69 -1.24
C ASN A 95 -15.30 11.04 -0.18
N ASP A 96 -15.86 10.18 0.68
CA ASP A 96 -15.14 9.49 1.77
C ASP A 96 -14.65 8.08 1.36
N VAL A 97 -14.64 7.77 0.06
CA VAL A 97 -14.23 6.47 -0.48
C VAL A 97 -13.02 6.64 -1.38
N LEU A 98 -12.00 5.83 -1.12
CA LEU A 98 -10.87 5.61 -2.02
C LEU A 98 -10.97 4.19 -2.58
N LEU A 99 -11.26 4.07 -3.89
CA LEU A 99 -11.20 2.79 -4.60
C LEU A 99 -9.81 2.62 -5.22
N CYS A 100 -9.11 1.58 -4.80
CA CYS A 100 -7.79 1.21 -5.32
C CYS A 100 -7.92 -0.02 -6.22
N LEU A 101 -7.49 0.09 -7.47
CA LEU A 101 -7.48 -1.02 -8.42
C LEU A 101 -6.07 -1.31 -8.88
N GLY A 102 -5.74 -2.59 -8.99
CA GLY A 102 -4.51 -3.08 -9.58
C GLY A 102 -4.79 -4.22 -10.54
N THR A 103 -4.20 -4.16 -11.73
CA THR A 103 -4.32 -5.22 -12.74
C THR A 103 -2.99 -5.50 -13.41
N ASP A 104 -2.88 -6.63 -14.09
CA ASP A 104 -1.68 -7.08 -14.79
C ASP A 104 -0.44 -7.11 -13.87
N ILE A 105 -0.64 -7.45 -12.60
CA ILE A 105 0.45 -7.55 -11.63
C ILE A 105 1.26 -8.78 -11.96
N ALA A 106 2.52 -8.54 -12.34
CA ALA A 106 3.47 -9.59 -12.68
C ALA A 106 4.86 -9.23 -12.13
N SER A 107 5.65 -10.23 -11.83
CA SER A 107 7.02 -10.05 -11.36
C SER A 107 7.95 -11.10 -11.97
N ASP A 108 9.14 -10.65 -12.34
CA ASP A 108 10.27 -11.51 -12.72
C ASP A 108 11.20 -11.77 -11.51
N ALA A 109 10.92 -11.19 -10.34
CA ALA A 109 11.68 -11.40 -9.11
C ALA A 109 11.36 -12.76 -8.48
N PRO A 110 12.35 -13.44 -7.89
CA PRO A 110 12.13 -14.70 -7.18
C PRO A 110 11.44 -14.53 -5.83
N GLU A 111 11.48 -13.33 -5.26
CA GLU A 111 10.88 -13.02 -3.98
C GLU A 111 9.39 -12.72 -4.11
N GLU A 112 8.68 -12.82 -3.01
CA GLU A 112 7.28 -12.49 -2.91
C GLU A 112 7.02 -11.02 -3.28
N VAL A 113 5.90 -10.76 -3.95
CA VAL A 113 5.40 -9.41 -4.24
C VAL A 113 4.12 -9.18 -3.45
N VAL A 114 4.10 -8.10 -2.67
CA VAL A 114 2.96 -7.75 -1.81
C VAL A 114 2.41 -6.39 -2.19
N THR A 115 1.10 -6.26 -2.21
CA THR A 115 0.42 -4.96 -2.21
C THR A 115 0.05 -4.61 -0.79
N THR A 116 0.66 -3.57 -0.24
CA THR A 116 0.37 -3.11 1.11
C THR A 116 -0.85 -2.20 1.12
N VAL A 117 -1.88 -2.57 1.83
CA VAL A 117 -3.10 -1.77 1.98
C VAL A 117 -2.86 -0.59 2.91
N ASN A 118 -2.35 -0.87 4.11
CA ASN A 118 -1.93 0.14 5.07
C ASN A 118 -0.82 -0.40 5.98
N GLN A 119 -0.07 0.52 6.58
CA GLN A 119 0.87 0.27 7.66
C GLN A 119 0.90 1.54 8.51
N CYS A 120 0.24 1.53 9.65
CA CYS A 120 0.12 2.66 10.56
C CYS A 120 0.36 2.21 12.00
N LEU A 121 0.42 3.14 12.93
CA LEU A 121 0.45 2.81 14.36
C LEU A 121 -0.84 2.03 14.72
N PHE A 122 -0.66 0.91 15.40
CA PHE A 122 -1.79 0.09 15.82
C PHE A 122 -2.42 0.69 17.08
N THR A 123 -3.64 1.16 16.94
CA THR A 123 -4.42 1.75 18.04
C THR A 123 -5.74 0.99 18.20
N GLY A 124 -6.04 0.56 19.42
CA GLY A 124 -7.31 -0.13 19.70
C GLY A 124 -7.35 -1.57 19.21
N GLU A 125 -8.38 -1.88 18.46
CA GLU A 125 -8.69 -3.24 17.98
C GLU A 125 -8.87 -3.23 16.46
N MET A 126 -8.53 -4.34 15.84
CA MET A 126 -8.83 -4.61 14.44
C MET A 126 -9.99 -5.60 14.36
N VAL A 127 -11.03 -5.24 13.63
CA VAL A 127 -12.19 -6.12 13.41
C VAL A 127 -12.14 -6.62 11.97
N VAL A 128 -12.27 -7.93 11.82
CA VAL A 128 -12.27 -8.59 10.51
C VAL A 128 -13.61 -9.27 10.30
N GLY A 129 -14.25 -9.01 9.17
CA GLY A 129 -15.50 -9.63 8.78
C GLY A 129 -15.36 -10.50 7.53
N LYS A 130 -16.16 -11.56 7.47
CA LYS A 130 -16.32 -12.42 6.31
C LYS A 130 -17.68 -12.22 5.65
N GLU A 131 -17.83 -12.67 4.41
CA GLU A 131 -19.09 -12.56 3.66
C GLU A 131 -20.29 -13.22 4.37
N GLU A 132 -20.07 -14.32 5.07
CA GLU A 132 -21.05 -15.05 5.87
C GLU A 132 -21.52 -14.30 7.12
N GLY A 133 -21.03 -13.09 7.37
CA GLY A 133 -21.40 -12.25 8.51
C GLY A 133 -20.63 -12.55 9.80
N THR A 134 -19.71 -13.52 9.82
CA THR A 134 -18.84 -13.77 10.96
C THR A 134 -17.84 -12.64 11.15
N THR A 135 -17.63 -12.20 12.38
CA THR A 135 -16.62 -11.19 12.73
C THR A 135 -15.67 -11.73 13.78
N SER A 136 -14.42 -11.30 13.70
CA SER A 136 -13.37 -11.61 14.68
C SER A 136 -12.60 -10.35 15.05
N VAL A 137 -12.21 -10.22 16.31
CA VAL A 137 -11.47 -9.08 16.83
C VAL A 137 -10.04 -9.53 17.12
N TYR A 138 -9.08 -8.73 16.67
CA TYR A 138 -7.67 -9.01 16.82
C TYR A 138 -6.95 -7.84 17.49
N ARG A 139 -5.93 -8.16 18.29
CA ARG A 139 -5.05 -7.20 18.98
C ARG A 139 -3.57 -7.44 18.66
N GLU A 140 -3.31 -8.39 17.78
CA GLU A 140 -1.97 -8.81 17.37
C GLU A 140 -1.95 -9.21 15.90
N ASN A 141 -0.79 -9.52 15.37
CA ASN A 141 -0.65 -9.97 13.99
C ASN A 141 -1.48 -11.22 13.71
N VAL A 142 -2.20 -11.19 12.61
CA VAL A 142 -3.04 -12.29 12.14
C VAL A 142 -2.96 -12.41 10.63
N SER A 143 -3.05 -13.64 10.12
CA SER A 143 -3.26 -13.92 8.71
C SER A 143 -4.70 -14.38 8.50
N VAL A 144 -5.42 -13.70 7.63
CA VAL A 144 -6.83 -13.98 7.35
C VAL A 144 -7.01 -14.28 5.87
N LYS A 145 -7.58 -15.44 5.58
CA LYS A 145 -7.93 -15.84 4.21
C LYS A 145 -9.27 -15.26 3.82
N ASN A 146 -9.29 -14.59 2.68
CA ASN A 146 -10.49 -14.01 2.05
C ASN A 146 -11.38 -13.23 3.04
N PRO A 147 -10.88 -12.23 3.76
CA PRO A 147 -11.77 -11.33 4.50
C PRO A 147 -12.64 -10.54 3.50
N ALA A 148 -13.90 -10.30 3.86
CA ALA A 148 -14.74 -9.38 3.10
C ALA A 148 -14.36 -7.93 3.39
N TRP A 149 -14.03 -7.67 4.66
CA TRP A 149 -13.61 -6.36 5.12
C TRP A 149 -12.75 -6.43 6.39
N VAL A 150 -11.97 -5.38 6.58
CA VAL A 150 -11.22 -5.11 7.82
C VAL A 150 -11.57 -3.70 8.28
N TYR A 151 -11.76 -3.50 9.56
CA TYR A 151 -11.96 -2.20 10.18
C TYR A 151 -10.89 -1.96 11.24
N HIS A 152 -10.20 -0.84 11.14
CA HIS A 152 -9.23 -0.38 12.12
C HIS A 152 -9.19 1.14 12.16
N ASP A 153 -9.18 1.72 13.35
CA ASP A 153 -9.01 3.15 13.62
C ASP A 153 -9.87 4.07 12.72
N LYS A 154 -11.19 3.81 12.69
CA LYS A 154 -12.19 4.54 11.89
C LYS A 154 -12.07 4.37 10.37
N VAL A 155 -11.20 3.49 9.90
CA VAL A 155 -11.06 3.18 8.48
C VAL A 155 -11.58 1.77 8.21
N GLY A 156 -12.46 1.66 7.24
CA GLY A 156 -12.93 0.39 6.69
C GLY A 156 -12.18 0.04 5.40
N TYR A 157 -11.65 -1.16 5.32
CA TYR A 157 -11.02 -1.73 4.14
C TYR A 157 -11.89 -2.85 3.61
N LEU A 158 -12.37 -2.74 2.36
CA LEU A 158 -13.24 -3.74 1.73
C LEU A 158 -12.46 -4.47 0.65
N PHE A 159 -12.66 -5.78 0.57
CA PHE A 159 -12.00 -6.69 -0.38
C PHE A 159 -13.03 -7.43 -1.24
N PRO A 160 -13.74 -6.74 -2.16
CA PRO A 160 -14.86 -7.32 -2.90
C PRO A 160 -14.46 -8.44 -3.87
N LEU A 161 -13.18 -8.57 -4.18
CA LEU A 161 -12.64 -9.63 -5.03
C LEU A 161 -11.90 -10.71 -4.23
N GLY A 162 -11.99 -10.66 -2.89
CA GLY A 162 -11.25 -11.54 -2.01
C GLY A 162 -9.75 -11.24 -1.96
N GLY A 163 -8.99 -12.19 -1.45
CA GLY A 163 -7.53 -12.13 -1.28
C GLY A 163 -7.14 -12.49 0.14
N ASP A 164 -5.89 -12.90 0.32
CA ASP A 164 -5.34 -13.18 1.65
C ASP A 164 -4.73 -11.90 2.22
N VAL A 165 -5.03 -11.60 3.48
CA VAL A 165 -4.53 -10.43 4.22
C VAL A 165 -3.68 -10.89 5.40
N ILE A 166 -2.51 -10.28 5.53
CA ILE A 166 -1.52 -10.57 6.58
C ILE A 166 -1.19 -9.30 7.32
#